data_d52cef12991c94584375691329bee86a
#
_entry.id   d52cef12991c94584375691329bee86a
#
_cell.length_a   1.000
_cell.length_b   1.000
_cell.length_c   1.000
_cell.angle_alpha   90.00
_cell.angle_beta   90.00
_cell.angle_gamma   90.00
#
_symmetry.space_group_name_H-M   'P 1'
#
loop_
_entity.id
_entity.type
_entity.pdbx_description
1 polymer ?
#
loop_
_entity_poly.entity_id
_entity_poly.type
_entity_poly.pdbx_seq_one_letter_code
_entity_poly.pdbx_strand_id
1 'polypeptide(L)'
;MAKQPTKKRSVKRKGPEKFGQKRLDIRNAKIKDIPGIANLVRRVYEDMPAYTHGEIRGQINNFREGCFVALLDDEVVGYCATMQLAEALAFQDHDWDEITGNGYGSRHDPTGDWLYGYEMCVDPKVRGVRIGRRLYEERRALAEDKDLTGIVFAGRMPNYRRFRRRVEGPQDYLDKVVEKKLHDPVLRFQMANGFEPERIL
;
A
#
# COMPACT_ATOMS: atom_id res chain seq x y z
N MET A 1 6.25 10.73 -3.94
CA MET A 1 5.70 10.31 -2.62
C MET A 1 4.29 10.86 -2.42
N ALA A 2 3.49 10.19 -1.63
CA ALA A 2 2.19 10.69 -1.17
C ALA A 2 2.08 10.49 0.34
N LYS A 3 1.48 11.46 1.04
CA LYS A 3 1.31 11.44 2.49
C LYS A 3 -0.13 11.73 2.92
N GLN A 4 -0.46 11.32 4.12
CA GLN A 4 -1.70 11.68 4.81
C GLN A 4 -1.42 11.77 6.32
N PRO A 5 -1.65 12.94 6.96
CA PRO A 5 -1.55 13.05 8.41
C PRO A 5 -2.65 12.24 9.10
N THR A 6 -2.38 11.71 10.27
CA THR A 6 -3.39 11.05 11.10
C THR A 6 -4.38 12.09 11.66
N LYS A 7 -5.67 11.82 11.50
CA LYS A 7 -6.74 12.57 12.19
C LYS A 7 -7.29 11.67 13.28
N LYS A 8 -7.28 12.12 14.54
CA LYS A 8 -7.87 11.37 15.66
C LYS A 8 -9.35 11.09 15.40
N ARG A 9 -9.65 9.96 14.80
CA ARG A 9 -10.97 9.36 14.67
C ARG A 9 -10.85 7.91 15.08
N SER A 10 -11.59 7.47 16.07
CA SER A 10 -11.64 6.05 16.43
C SER A 10 -12.21 5.24 15.26
N VAL A 11 -11.34 4.62 14.47
CA VAL A 11 -11.75 3.69 13.41
C VAL A 11 -11.99 2.34 14.07
N LYS A 12 -13.26 1.98 14.28
CA LYS A 12 -13.61 0.63 14.71
C LYS A 12 -13.28 -0.34 13.58
N ARG A 13 -12.37 -1.29 13.80
CA ARG A 13 -12.11 -2.40 12.87
C ARG A 13 -13.41 -3.16 12.62
N LYS A 14 -13.75 -3.31 11.36
CA LYS A 14 -14.96 -4.04 10.96
C LYS A 14 -14.63 -5.53 10.87
N GLY A 15 -15.50 -6.35 11.44
CA GLY A 15 -15.45 -7.80 11.24
C GLY A 15 -15.79 -8.19 9.77
N PRO A 16 -15.76 -9.51 9.46
CA PRO A 16 -16.09 -10.00 8.13
C PRO A 16 -17.42 -9.47 7.61
N GLU A 17 -17.45 -9.01 6.36
CA GLU A 17 -18.65 -8.47 5.72
C GLU A 17 -19.11 -9.39 4.56
N LYS A 18 -20.43 -9.44 4.31
CA LYS A 18 -20.99 -10.17 3.17
C LYS A 18 -21.20 -9.25 1.97
N PHE A 19 -20.84 -9.73 0.77
CA PHE A 19 -21.10 -9.11 -0.53
C PHE A 19 -21.88 -10.09 -1.40
N GLY A 20 -23.20 -9.96 -1.40
CA GLY A 20 -24.08 -11.00 -1.92
C GLY A 20 -23.89 -12.28 -1.10
N GLN A 21 -23.55 -13.39 -1.76
CA GLN A 21 -23.24 -14.66 -1.09
C GLN A 21 -21.78 -14.76 -0.60
N LYS A 22 -20.89 -13.85 -1.03
CA LYS A 22 -19.45 -13.89 -0.71
C LYS A 22 -19.14 -13.20 0.61
N ARG A 23 -18.16 -13.76 1.33
CA ARG A 23 -17.65 -13.24 2.59
C ARG A 23 -16.29 -12.59 2.37
N LEU A 24 -16.19 -11.29 2.64
CA LEU A 24 -14.92 -10.56 2.69
C LEU A 24 -14.43 -10.47 4.14
N ASP A 25 -13.19 -10.89 4.38
CA ASP A 25 -12.49 -10.76 5.65
C ASP A 25 -11.18 -10.01 5.43
N ILE A 26 -10.94 -8.95 6.20
CA ILE A 26 -9.68 -8.20 6.18
C ILE A 26 -9.06 -8.28 7.57
N ARG A 27 -7.84 -8.80 7.64
CA ARG A 27 -7.14 -9.05 8.88
C ARG A 27 -5.63 -9.00 8.71
N ASN A 28 -4.90 -9.02 9.80
CA ASN A 28 -3.46 -9.17 9.73
C ASN A 28 -3.07 -10.50 9.06
N ALA A 29 -2.02 -10.41 8.24
CA ALA A 29 -1.45 -11.56 7.55
C ALA A 29 -0.86 -12.58 8.54
N LYS A 30 -0.96 -13.85 8.19
CA LYS A 30 -0.39 -14.99 8.94
C LYS A 30 0.57 -15.75 8.03
N ILE A 31 1.48 -16.51 8.62
CA ILE A 31 2.44 -17.34 7.87
C ILE A 31 1.75 -18.30 6.89
N LYS A 32 0.58 -18.82 7.24
CA LYS A 32 -0.22 -19.68 6.35
C LYS A 32 -0.74 -18.97 5.08
N ASP A 33 -0.79 -17.64 5.07
CA ASP A 33 -1.30 -16.86 3.94
C ASP A 33 -0.21 -16.63 2.87
N ILE A 34 1.07 -16.91 3.17
CA ILE A 34 2.22 -16.67 2.29
C ILE A 34 2.02 -17.22 0.88
N PRO A 35 1.58 -18.47 0.67
CA PRO A 35 1.37 -18.99 -0.70
C PRO A 35 0.30 -18.22 -1.46
N GLY A 36 -0.78 -17.83 -0.79
CA GLY A 36 -1.86 -17.01 -1.37
C GLY A 36 -1.38 -15.61 -1.73
N ILE A 37 -0.59 -14.96 -0.85
CA ILE A 37 0.00 -13.65 -1.10
C ILE A 37 0.95 -13.72 -2.30
N ALA A 38 1.87 -14.69 -2.35
CA ALA A 38 2.81 -14.85 -3.45
C ALA A 38 2.09 -15.06 -4.79
N ASN A 39 1.02 -15.85 -4.80
CA ASN A 39 0.18 -16.05 -5.99
C ASN A 39 -0.55 -14.77 -6.42
N LEU A 40 -1.07 -13.99 -5.46
CA LEU A 40 -1.71 -12.70 -5.75
C LEU A 40 -0.70 -11.72 -6.37
N VAL A 41 0.46 -11.53 -5.74
CA VAL A 41 1.52 -10.61 -6.22
C VAL A 41 1.93 -10.95 -7.65
N ARG A 42 2.13 -12.25 -7.95
CA ARG A 42 2.47 -12.72 -9.31
C ARG A 42 1.37 -12.41 -10.35
N ARG A 43 0.09 -12.50 -9.96
CA ARG A 43 -1.04 -12.13 -10.84
C ARG A 43 -1.17 -10.62 -11.06
N VAL A 44 -0.76 -9.82 -10.09
CA VAL A 44 -0.90 -8.35 -10.16
C VAL A 44 0.27 -7.71 -10.90
N TYR A 45 1.48 -8.25 -10.72
CA TYR A 45 2.73 -7.70 -11.25
C TYR A 45 3.36 -8.66 -12.27
N GLU A 46 2.67 -8.85 -13.42
CA GLU A 46 3.10 -9.80 -14.47
C GLU A 46 4.51 -9.49 -15.01
N ASP A 47 4.87 -8.20 -15.10
CA ASP A 47 6.16 -7.73 -15.65
C ASP A 47 7.24 -7.46 -14.58
N MET A 48 7.02 -7.85 -13.33
CA MET A 48 7.95 -7.61 -12.22
C MET A 48 8.28 -8.90 -11.48
N PRO A 49 9.48 -9.01 -10.89
CA PRO A 49 9.78 -10.11 -9.98
C PRO A 49 8.73 -10.20 -8.86
N ALA A 50 8.14 -11.38 -8.71
CA ALA A 50 7.21 -11.62 -7.61
C ALA A 50 8.01 -11.86 -6.32
N TYR A 51 7.44 -11.46 -5.18
CA TYR A 51 8.02 -11.76 -3.89
C TYR A 51 8.22 -13.26 -3.70
N THR A 52 9.36 -13.61 -3.15
CA THR A 52 9.62 -14.95 -2.64
C THR A 52 8.84 -15.19 -1.34
N HIS A 53 8.64 -16.45 -0.99
CA HIS A 53 8.07 -16.80 0.31
C HIS A 53 8.92 -16.29 1.49
N GLY A 54 10.25 -16.16 1.28
CA GLY A 54 11.18 -15.62 2.26
C GLY A 54 10.92 -14.15 2.56
N GLU A 55 10.78 -13.32 1.52
CA GLU A 55 10.49 -11.90 1.65
C GLU A 55 9.14 -11.66 2.33
N ILE A 56 8.06 -12.34 1.90
CA ILE A 56 6.74 -12.22 2.55
C ILE A 56 6.82 -12.66 4.02
N ARG A 57 7.56 -13.71 4.33
CA ARG A 57 7.80 -14.14 5.71
C ARG A 57 8.52 -13.06 6.51
N GLY A 58 9.55 -12.45 5.92
CA GLY A 58 10.28 -11.33 6.53
C GLY A 58 9.36 -10.16 6.83
N GLN A 59 8.54 -9.74 5.87
CA GLN A 59 7.55 -8.67 6.05
C GLN A 59 6.63 -8.93 7.25
N ILE A 60 6.06 -10.16 7.33
CA ILE A 60 5.16 -10.56 8.42
C ILE A 60 5.90 -10.64 9.76
N ASN A 61 7.14 -11.15 9.78
CA ASN A 61 7.90 -11.31 11.02
C ASN A 61 8.42 -9.97 11.56
N ASN A 62 8.86 -9.05 10.67
CA ASN A 62 9.39 -7.76 11.07
C ASN A 62 8.30 -6.80 11.56
N PHE A 63 7.11 -6.80 10.92
CA PHE A 63 5.99 -5.97 11.36
C PHE A 63 4.64 -6.56 11.01
N ARG A 64 4.21 -7.58 11.74
CA ARG A 64 2.95 -8.29 11.50
C ARG A 64 1.72 -7.40 11.55
N GLU A 65 1.69 -6.43 12.47
CA GLU A 65 0.57 -5.50 12.62
C GLU A 65 0.37 -4.64 11.37
N GLY A 66 1.45 -4.36 10.64
CA GLY A 66 1.45 -3.57 9.40
C GLY A 66 1.20 -4.38 8.14
N CYS A 67 1.06 -5.70 8.23
CA CYS A 67 0.77 -6.58 7.09
C CYS A 67 -0.69 -7.03 7.14
N PHE A 68 -1.48 -6.68 6.10
CA PHE A 68 -2.90 -7.05 6.02
C PHE A 68 -3.19 -7.86 4.77
N VAL A 69 -4.08 -8.84 4.89
CA VAL A 69 -4.68 -9.59 3.78
C VAL A 69 -6.17 -9.34 3.70
N ALA A 70 -6.68 -9.28 2.48
CA ALA A 70 -8.11 -9.36 2.19
C ALA A 70 -8.40 -10.74 1.61
N LEU A 71 -9.32 -11.46 2.24
CA LEU A 71 -9.77 -12.78 1.83
C LEU A 71 -11.21 -12.69 1.34
N LEU A 72 -11.48 -13.22 0.16
CA LEU A 72 -12.82 -13.37 -0.37
C LEU A 72 -13.11 -14.86 -0.47
N ASP A 73 -14.02 -15.38 0.36
CA ASP A 73 -14.29 -16.82 0.50
C ASP A 73 -12.99 -17.63 0.74
N ASP A 74 -12.17 -17.15 1.68
CA ASP A 74 -10.85 -17.70 2.08
C ASP A 74 -9.74 -17.61 1.01
N GLU A 75 -10.00 -17.08 -0.19
CA GLU A 75 -8.97 -16.79 -1.19
C GLU A 75 -8.33 -15.43 -0.94
N VAL A 76 -6.99 -15.33 -1.01
CA VAL A 76 -6.26 -14.06 -0.91
C VAL A 76 -6.47 -13.25 -2.19
N VAL A 77 -7.17 -12.11 -2.05
CA VAL A 77 -7.51 -11.19 -3.15
C VAL A 77 -6.96 -9.77 -2.95
N GLY A 78 -6.34 -9.52 -1.81
CA GLY A 78 -5.65 -8.26 -1.52
C GLY A 78 -4.56 -8.46 -0.49
N TYR A 79 -3.48 -7.70 -0.62
CA TYR A 79 -2.38 -7.65 0.34
C TYR A 79 -1.84 -6.24 0.44
N CYS A 80 -1.46 -5.83 1.63
CA CYS A 80 -0.62 -4.65 1.82
C CYS A 80 0.34 -4.86 2.96
N ALA A 81 1.51 -4.22 2.85
CA ALA A 81 2.55 -4.23 3.86
C ALA A 81 3.04 -2.81 4.14
N THR A 82 3.35 -2.57 5.41
CA THR A 82 3.84 -1.31 5.93
C THR A 82 4.94 -1.56 6.95
N MET A 83 5.66 -0.51 7.33
CA MET A 83 6.60 -0.47 8.44
C MET A 83 6.55 0.89 9.11
N GLN A 84 6.99 1.00 10.36
CA GLN A 84 7.24 2.29 10.98
C GLN A 84 8.66 2.75 10.62
N LEU A 85 8.80 4.04 10.36
CA LEU A 85 10.09 4.67 10.09
C LEU A 85 10.15 6.03 10.78
N ALA A 86 11.36 6.46 11.17
CA ALA A 86 11.59 7.84 11.53
C ALA A 86 11.34 8.76 10.32
N GLU A 87 10.83 9.98 10.56
CA GLU A 87 10.52 10.97 9.50
C GLU A 87 11.68 11.17 8.53
N ALA A 88 12.90 11.34 9.05
CA ALA A 88 14.09 11.54 8.23
C ALA A 88 14.31 10.43 7.21
N LEU A 89 14.07 9.16 7.59
CA LEU A 89 14.20 8.01 6.70
C LEU A 89 13.00 7.89 5.75
N ALA A 90 11.79 8.15 6.26
CA ALA A 90 10.56 8.03 5.47
C ALA A 90 10.49 9.05 4.31
N PHE A 91 11.16 10.22 4.46
CA PHE A 91 11.11 11.31 3.50
C PHE A 91 12.42 11.55 2.76
N GLN A 92 13.51 10.83 3.03
CA GLN A 92 14.73 10.92 2.20
C GLN A 92 14.52 10.29 0.82
N ASP A 93 15.43 10.58 -0.11
CA ASP A 93 15.49 9.88 -1.40
C ASP A 93 16.01 8.47 -1.16
N HIS A 94 15.32 7.49 -1.75
CA HIS A 94 15.66 6.07 -1.62
C HIS A 94 15.08 5.28 -2.80
N ASP A 95 15.66 4.14 -3.08
CA ASP A 95 15.02 3.12 -3.90
C ASP A 95 14.21 2.13 -3.05
N TRP A 96 13.46 1.26 -3.73
CA TRP A 96 12.58 0.32 -3.05
C TRP A 96 13.34 -0.77 -2.28
N ASP A 97 14.44 -1.27 -2.83
CA ASP A 97 15.27 -2.29 -2.17
C ASP A 97 15.93 -1.73 -0.92
N GLU A 98 16.45 -0.52 -1.01
CA GLU A 98 17.07 0.17 0.12
C GLU A 98 16.09 0.37 1.27
N ILE A 99 14.94 1.01 1.00
CA ILE A 99 13.99 1.36 2.07
C ILE A 99 13.33 0.14 2.69
N THR A 100 13.10 -0.93 1.91
CA THR A 100 12.48 -2.16 2.41
C THR A 100 13.46 -3.18 2.98
N GLY A 101 14.77 -2.97 2.78
CA GLY A 101 15.80 -3.97 3.07
C GLY A 101 15.61 -5.20 2.18
N ASN A 102 15.67 -4.99 0.87
CA ASN A 102 15.49 -6.00 -0.18
C ASN A 102 14.15 -6.75 -0.11
N GLY A 103 13.06 -6.03 0.16
CA GLY A 103 11.71 -6.60 0.18
C GLY A 103 11.30 -7.29 1.47
N TYR A 104 12.19 -7.40 2.46
CA TYR A 104 11.90 -8.08 3.73
C TYR A 104 11.16 -7.22 4.76
N GLY A 105 11.05 -5.90 4.55
CA GLY A 105 10.53 -4.96 5.54
C GLY A 105 11.44 -4.83 6.76
N SER A 106 12.73 -5.15 6.62
CA SER A 106 13.71 -5.21 7.72
C SER A 106 14.16 -3.85 8.24
N ARG A 107 13.77 -2.76 7.55
CA ARG A 107 14.00 -1.38 8.03
C ARG A 107 12.97 -0.91 9.04
N HIS A 108 12.00 -1.77 9.42
CA HIS A 108 11.03 -1.42 10.44
C HIS A 108 11.69 -0.98 11.74
N ASP A 109 11.32 0.22 12.19
CA ASP A 109 11.73 0.81 13.46
C ASP A 109 10.49 0.99 14.33
N PRO A 110 10.34 0.24 15.43
CA PRO A 110 9.17 0.35 16.31
C PRO A 110 9.08 1.72 17.02
N THR A 111 10.13 2.53 16.99
CA THR A 111 10.16 3.90 17.53
C THR A 111 9.90 4.97 16.47
N GLY A 112 9.78 4.56 15.21
CA GLY A 112 9.47 5.47 14.10
C GLY A 112 8.09 6.09 14.24
N ASP A 113 7.95 7.32 13.80
CA ASP A 113 6.75 8.15 13.95
C ASP A 113 5.88 8.23 12.69
N TRP A 114 6.30 7.60 11.59
CA TRP A 114 5.55 7.51 10.34
C TRP A 114 5.26 6.07 9.93
N LEU A 115 4.04 5.81 9.44
CA LEU A 115 3.70 4.54 8.81
C LEU A 115 4.07 4.59 7.33
N TYR A 116 5.13 3.90 6.95
CA TYR A 116 5.58 3.81 5.57
C TYR A 116 4.94 2.60 4.87
N GLY A 117 4.14 2.87 3.81
CA GLY A 117 3.55 1.83 2.99
C GLY A 117 4.44 1.46 1.81
N TYR A 118 4.87 0.22 1.71
CA TYR A 118 5.75 -0.22 0.62
C TYR A 118 5.12 -1.24 -0.32
N GLU A 119 3.97 -1.82 0.06
CA GLU A 119 3.22 -2.73 -0.80
C GLU A 119 1.72 -2.50 -0.67
N MET A 120 1.01 -2.51 -1.80
CA MET A 120 -0.43 -2.64 -1.86
C MET A 120 -0.86 -3.20 -3.21
N CYS A 121 -1.38 -4.42 -3.21
CA CYS A 121 -1.95 -5.03 -4.40
C CYS A 121 -3.34 -5.62 -4.14
N VAL A 122 -4.17 -5.58 -5.17
CA VAL A 122 -5.54 -6.14 -5.16
C VAL A 122 -5.76 -6.86 -6.48
N ASP A 123 -6.36 -8.04 -6.44
CA ASP A 123 -6.67 -8.83 -7.63
C ASP A 123 -7.53 -8.00 -8.60
N PRO A 124 -7.05 -7.75 -9.84
CA PRO A 124 -7.77 -6.94 -10.82
C PRO A 124 -9.11 -7.55 -11.25
N LYS A 125 -9.32 -8.84 -11.02
CA LYS A 125 -10.57 -9.56 -11.31
C LYS A 125 -11.64 -9.31 -10.26
N VAL A 126 -11.28 -8.85 -9.05
CA VAL A 126 -12.22 -8.60 -7.95
C VAL A 126 -12.66 -7.15 -7.97
N ARG A 127 -13.90 -6.91 -8.37
CA ARG A 127 -14.51 -5.58 -8.48
C ARG A 127 -15.70 -5.41 -7.53
N GLY A 128 -16.08 -4.16 -7.25
CA GLY A 128 -17.29 -3.83 -6.49
C GLY A 128 -17.15 -3.87 -4.96
N VAL A 129 -16.19 -4.57 -4.41
CA VAL A 129 -16.01 -4.75 -2.95
C VAL A 129 -15.06 -3.75 -2.28
N ARG A 130 -14.49 -2.81 -3.05
CA ARG A 130 -13.63 -1.70 -2.57
C ARG A 130 -12.45 -2.14 -1.69
N ILE A 131 -11.83 -3.29 -2.00
CA ILE A 131 -10.76 -3.89 -1.19
C ILE A 131 -9.62 -2.89 -0.92
N GLY A 132 -9.10 -2.22 -1.95
CA GLY A 132 -8.01 -1.25 -1.79
C GLY A 132 -8.34 -0.14 -0.80
N ARG A 133 -9.58 0.42 -0.84
CA ARG A 133 -10.02 1.41 0.13
C ARG A 133 -10.04 0.87 1.56
N ARG A 134 -10.50 -0.37 1.74
CA ARG A 134 -10.55 -1.01 3.06
C ARG A 134 -9.17 -1.31 3.61
N LEU A 135 -8.22 -1.71 2.76
CA LEU A 135 -6.83 -1.85 3.17
C LEU A 135 -6.22 -0.50 3.61
N TYR A 136 -6.59 0.62 2.98
CA TYR A 136 -6.22 1.94 3.49
C TYR A 136 -6.92 2.29 4.81
N GLU A 137 -8.16 1.85 5.03
CA GLU A 137 -8.86 2.02 6.31
C GLU A 137 -8.13 1.27 7.44
N GLU A 138 -7.63 0.05 7.19
CA GLU A 138 -6.81 -0.70 8.17
C GLU A 138 -5.47 0.00 8.46
N ARG A 139 -4.79 0.55 7.42
CA ARG A 139 -3.56 1.33 7.62
C ARG A 139 -3.80 2.57 8.47
N ARG A 140 -4.91 3.28 8.26
CA ARG A 140 -5.27 4.45 9.08
C ARG A 140 -5.53 4.05 10.51
N ALA A 141 -6.33 3.01 10.72
CA ALA A 141 -6.60 2.49 12.07
C ALA A 141 -5.30 2.13 12.79
N LEU A 142 -4.36 1.45 12.10
CA LEU A 142 -3.05 1.13 12.67
C LEU A 142 -2.24 2.38 13.03
N ALA A 143 -2.20 3.39 12.16
CA ALA A 143 -1.46 4.62 12.42
C ALA A 143 -2.08 5.40 13.58
N GLU A 144 -3.41 5.42 13.71
CA GLU A 144 -4.12 6.01 14.84
C GLU A 144 -3.88 5.23 16.14
N ASP A 145 -3.98 3.90 16.11
CA ASP A 145 -3.77 3.03 17.28
C ASP A 145 -2.34 3.17 17.86
N LYS A 146 -1.36 3.45 16.99
CA LYS A 146 0.05 3.65 17.36
C LYS A 146 0.42 5.13 17.57
N ASP A 147 -0.53 6.05 17.51
CA ASP A 147 -0.33 7.51 17.64
C ASP A 147 0.75 8.07 16.69
N LEU A 148 0.82 7.54 15.46
CA LEU A 148 1.79 7.97 14.46
C LEU A 148 1.39 9.31 13.84
N THR A 149 2.38 10.07 13.38
CA THR A 149 2.20 11.39 12.73
C THR A 149 1.40 11.28 11.45
N GLY A 150 1.62 10.23 10.66
CA GLY A 150 0.90 10.04 9.41
C GLY A 150 1.27 8.76 8.68
N ILE A 151 0.77 8.67 7.45
CA ILE A 151 1.06 7.60 6.51
C ILE A 151 1.74 8.20 5.29
N VAL A 152 2.83 7.61 4.86
CA VAL A 152 3.57 8.00 3.66
C VAL A 152 3.93 6.77 2.83
N PHE A 153 4.07 6.91 1.52
CA PHE A 153 4.53 5.85 0.64
C PHE A 153 5.06 6.40 -0.70
N ALA A 154 5.91 5.63 -1.36
CA ALA A 154 6.27 5.85 -2.75
C ALA A 154 5.21 5.24 -3.68
N GLY A 155 4.51 6.08 -4.42
CA GLY A 155 3.47 5.67 -5.37
C GLY A 155 4.01 5.55 -6.78
N ARG A 156 3.60 4.51 -7.51
CA ARG A 156 3.94 4.37 -8.94
C ARG A 156 3.07 5.27 -9.79
N MET A 157 3.62 5.69 -10.94
CA MET A 157 2.91 6.43 -11.99
C MET A 157 2.82 5.58 -13.27
N PRO A 158 1.97 4.54 -13.32
CA PRO A 158 1.99 3.55 -14.39
C PRO A 158 1.73 4.13 -15.78
N ASN A 159 0.97 5.20 -15.88
CA ASN A 159 0.68 5.82 -17.16
C ASN A 159 1.75 6.86 -17.60
N TYR A 160 2.74 7.19 -16.78
CA TYR A 160 3.77 8.18 -17.14
C TYR A 160 4.49 7.82 -18.44
N ARG A 161 4.88 6.54 -18.62
CA ARG A 161 5.53 6.07 -19.86
C ARG A 161 4.72 6.40 -21.13
N ARG A 162 3.39 6.29 -21.07
CA ARG A 162 2.48 6.59 -22.20
C ARG A 162 2.47 8.07 -22.53
N PHE A 163 2.59 8.94 -21.52
CA PHE A 163 2.49 10.40 -21.68
C PHE A 163 3.84 11.11 -21.73
N ARG A 164 4.98 10.43 -21.57
CA ARG A 164 6.32 11.02 -21.45
C ARG A 164 6.72 11.96 -22.58
N ARG A 165 6.12 11.82 -23.78
CA ARG A 165 6.36 12.71 -24.94
C ARG A 165 5.45 13.95 -24.96
N ARG A 166 4.49 14.04 -24.03
CA ARG A 166 3.48 15.12 -23.94
C ARG A 166 3.64 15.95 -22.68
N VAL A 167 4.66 15.66 -21.89
CA VAL A 167 4.96 16.32 -20.62
C VAL A 167 6.45 16.63 -20.57
N GLU A 168 6.82 17.66 -19.81
CA GLU A 168 8.21 18.11 -19.67
C GLU A 168 9.04 17.18 -18.77
N GLY A 169 8.37 16.42 -17.88
CA GLY A 169 9.01 15.51 -16.95
C GLY A 169 8.01 14.87 -15.99
N PRO A 170 8.51 14.09 -14.99
CA PRO A 170 7.65 13.45 -14.01
C PRO A 170 6.82 14.44 -13.19
N GLN A 171 7.38 15.60 -12.83
CA GLN A 171 6.67 16.62 -12.06
C GLN A 171 5.52 17.23 -12.87
N ASP A 172 5.75 17.63 -14.12
CA ASP A 172 4.70 18.16 -15.00
C ASP A 172 3.58 17.11 -15.25
N TYR A 173 3.95 15.82 -15.33
CA TYR A 173 2.95 14.75 -15.39
C TYR A 173 2.11 14.69 -14.13
N LEU A 174 2.74 14.71 -12.96
CA LEU A 174 2.05 14.71 -11.68
C LEU A 174 1.09 15.88 -11.56
N ASP A 175 1.56 17.10 -11.86
CA ASP A 175 0.76 18.33 -11.81
C ASP A 175 -0.47 18.23 -12.71
N LYS A 176 -0.29 17.76 -13.95
CA LYS A 176 -1.39 17.55 -14.89
C LYS A 176 -2.39 16.48 -14.44
N VAL A 177 -1.96 15.45 -13.69
CA VAL A 177 -2.88 14.47 -13.08
C VAL A 177 -3.65 15.09 -11.92
N VAL A 178 -3.00 15.87 -11.06
CA VAL A 178 -3.62 16.61 -9.96
C VAL A 178 -4.67 17.58 -10.49
N GLU A 179 -4.34 18.33 -11.53
CA GLU A 179 -5.24 19.25 -12.24
C GLU A 179 -6.35 18.54 -13.06
N LYS A 180 -6.38 17.20 -13.08
CA LYS A 180 -7.32 16.37 -13.85
C LYS A 180 -7.20 16.49 -15.38
N LYS A 181 -6.10 17.07 -15.88
CA LYS A 181 -5.78 17.15 -17.32
C LYS A 181 -5.32 15.81 -17.89
N LEU A 182 -4.67 14.99 -17.06
CA LEU A 182 -4.28 13.62 -17.39
C LEU A 182 -4.89 12.62 -16.41
N HIS A 183 -4.92 11.35 -16.82
CA HIS A 183 -5.44 10.26 -15.99
C HIS A 183 -4.33 9.27 -15.63
N ASP A 184 -4.08 9.11 -14.33
CA ASP A 184 -3.29 8.01 -13.78
C ASP A 184 -4.15 7.23 -12.77
N PRO A 185 -4.33 5.91 -12.94
CA PRO A 185 -5.22 5.13 -12.10
C PRO A 185 -4.73 5.03 -10.66
N VAL A 186 -3.40 4.95 -10.44
CA VAL A 186 -2.82 4.81 -9.11
C VAL A 186 -2.88 6.13 -8.37
N LEU A 187 -2.38 7.21 -8.95
CA LEU A 187 -2.42 8.56 -8.34
C LEU A 187 -3.86 8.97 -8.02
N ARG A 188 -4.80 8.78 -8.96
CA ARG A 188 -6.22 9.12 -8.71
C ARG A 188 -6.84 8.30 -7.60
N PHE A 189 -6.50 7.02 -7.52
CA PHE A 189 -6.97 6.16 -6.43
C PHE A 189 -6.40 6.62 -5.08
N GLN A 190 -5.12 6.98 -5.02
CA GLN A 190 -4.47 7.50 -3.82
C GLN A 190 -5.11 8.82 -3.37
N MET A 191 -5.26 9.79 -4.28
CA MET A 191 -5.91 11.07 -3.99
C MET A 191 -7.38 10.90 -3.56
N ALA A 192 -8.13 9.99 -4.20
CA ALA A 192 -9.52 9.68 -3.82
C ALA A 192 -9.63 9.03 -2.42
N ASN A 193 -8.51 8.50 -1.91
CA ASN A 193 -8.40 8.02 -0.54
C ASN A 193 -7.77 9.06 0.42
N GLY A 194 -7.64 10.32 0.00
CA GLY A 194 -7.21 11.44 0.84
C GLY A 194 -5.70 11.56 1.02
N PHE A 195 -4.90 10.94 0.15
CA PHE A 195 -3.46 11.16 0.11
C PHE A 195 -3.14 12.34 -0.81
N GLU A 196 -2.17 13.13 -0.41
CA GLU A 196 -1.68 14.26 -1.16
C GLU A 196 -0.30 13.92 -1.74
N PRO A 197 -0.06 14.19 -3.05
CA PRO A 197 1.28 14.08 -3.60
C PRO A 197 2.23 15.06 -2.89
N GLU A 198 3.40 14.56 -2.50
CA GLU A 198 4.41 15.38 -1.80
C GLU A 198 5.54 15.78 -2.73
N ARG A 199 6.14 14.81 -3.39
CA ARG A 199 7.25 15.01 -4.33
C ARG A 199 7.47 13.80 -5.22
N ILE A 200 8.28 13.96 -6.25
CA ILE A 200 8.85 12.86 -7.05
C ILE A 200 10.10 12.32 -6.34
N LEU A 201 10.30 11.02 -6.37
CA LEU A 201 11.54 10.34 -5.99
C LEU A 201 12.34 10.04 -7.26
#